data_23365e69bac2a7352f41da2ec5db1284
#
_entry.id   23365e69bac2a7352f41da2ec5db1284
#
_cell.length_a   1.000
_cell.length_b   1.000
_cell.length_c   1.000
_cell.angle_alpha   90.00
_cell.angle_beta   90.00
_cell.angle_gamma   90.00
#
_symmetry.space_group_name_H-M   'P 1'
#
loop_
_entity.id
_entity.type
_entity.pdbx_description
1 polymer ?
#
loop_
_entity_poly.entity_id
_entity_poly.type
_entity_poly.pdbx_seq_one_letter_code
_entity_poly.pdbx_strand_id
1 'polypeptide(L)'
;MLSRFPLFALITLSAPLALSAPALAQQAAQAAPAAGQMNSAQIAAFNQAVTDFTAGQTAQQAGDNAAAAAKYEAALPAIRTAVQADPARIDNVNFLANALYADAAAQGALGRMDKVIALYTESAPYWRKLVEAKPTDAASRNIFAGILIQMGNQKLVGGDKTAADPLYEEALALARKSVAENGKDAVSRNILLSALIGASQTANDPALSAEALTMGKAMLSDGTIDAMNKPSIEAMTGTKAG
;
A
#
# COMPACT_ATOMS: atom_id res chain seq x y z
N MET A 1 30.56 14.98 2.55
CA MET A 1 29.73 15.38 1.40
C MET A 1 28.68 14.29 1.22
N LEU A 2 27.51 14.48 1.79
CA LEU A 2 26.39 13.53 1.66
C LEU A 2 25.82 13.72 0.27
N SER A 3 26.04 12.73 -0.59
CA SER A 3 25.42 12.63 -1.90
C SER A 3 23.90 12.64 -1.75
N ARG A 4 23.25 13.66 -2.28
CA ARG A 4 21.78 13.72 -2.38
C ARG A 4 21.37 12.68 -3.40
N PHE A 5 20.86 11.53 -2.94
CA PHE A 5 20.20 10.56 -3.81
C PHE A 5 18.95 11.21 -4.43
N PRO A 6 18.69 11.00 -5.72
CA PRO A 6 17.46 11.48 -6.33
C PRO A 6 16.28 10.67 -5.77
N LEU A 7 15.51 11.31 -4.91
CA LEU A 7 14.36 10.73 -4.19
C LEU A 7 13.06 10.78 -5.01
N PHE A 8 13.14 10.81 -6.33
CA PHE A 8 11.99 10.90 -7.21
C PHE A 8 11.82 9.64 -8.05
N ALA A 9 11.42 8.54 -7.41
CA ALA A 9 10.66 7.53 -8.11
C ALA A 9 9.22 7.64 -7.60
N LEU A 10 8.34 8.25 -8.41
CA LEU A 10 6.90 8.13 -8.23
C LEU A 10 6.57 6.65 -8.27
N ILE A 11 6.24 6.09 -7.11
CA ILE A 11 5.74 4.74 -7.04
C ILE A 11 4.32 4.74 -7.59
N THR A 12 4.17 4.51 -8.87
CA THR A 12 2.97 3.87 -9.34
C THR A 12 3.08 2.42 -8.89
N LEU A 13 2.47 2.10 -7.75
CA LEU A 13 2.23 0.73 -7.33
C LEU A 13 1.20 0.13 -8.30
N SER A 14 1.61 -0.05 -9.54
CA SER A 14 0.89 -0.79 -10.55
C SER A 14 1.22 -2.28 -10.46
N ALA A 15 1.14 -2.81 -9.22
CA ALA A 15 0.80 -4.21 -9.12
C ALA A 15 -0.71 -4.26 -9.36
N PRO A 16 -1.19 -4.88 -10.44
CA PRO A 16 -2.57 -5.26 -10.50
C PRO A 16 -2.76 -6.20 -9.31
N LEU A 17 -3.41 -5.71 -8.24
CA LEU A 17 -4.10 -6.63 -7.35
C LEU A 17 -5.14 -7.28 -8.25
N ALA A 18 -4.74 -8.37 -8.90
CA ALA A 18 -5.65 -9.30 -9.52
C ALA A 18 -6.38 -10.07 -8.40
N LEU A 19 -6.98 -9.32 -7.47
CA LEU A 19 -8.15 -9.80 -6.78
C LEU A 19 -9.22 -9.77 -7.86
N SER A 20 -9.54 -10.95 -8.37
CA SER A 20 -10.61 -11.11 -9.35
C SER A 20 -11.82 -10.32 -8.86
N ALA A 21 -12.37 -9.43 -9.70
CA ALA A 21 -13.54 -8.61 -9.38
C ALA A 21 -14.68 -9.38 -8.69
N PRO A 22 -14.96 -10.67 -9.02
CA PRO A 22 -15.92 -11.47 -8.28
C PRO A 22 -15.52 -11.73 -6.82
N ALA A 23 -14.25 -11.82 -6.47
CA ALA A 23 -13.85 -12.08 -5.09
C ALA A 23 -14.07 -10.85 -4.18
N LEU A 24 -13.78 -9.64 -4.66
CA LEU A 24 -14.06 -8.41 -3.90
C LEU A 24 -15.56 -8.08 -3.87
N ALA A 25 -16.30 -8.30 -4.96
CA ALA A 25 -17.75 -8.15 -4.96
C ALA A 25 -18.43 -9.21 -4.06
N GLN A 26 -17.90 -10.42 -4.01
CA GLN A 26 -18.38 -11.48 -3.13
C GLN A 26 -18.01 -11.20 -1.66
N GLN A 27 -16.83 -10.65 -1.41
CA GLN A 27 -16.39 -10.19 -0.10
C GLN A 27 -17.18 -8.97 0.38
N ALA A 28 -17.47 -8.02 -0.51
CA ALA A 28 -18.34 -6.88 -0.23
C ALA A 28 -19.80 -7.30 0.02
N ALA A 29 -20.32 -8.29 -0.69
CA ALA A 29 -21.65 -8.87 -0.43
C ALA A 29 -21.69 -9.62 0.91
N GLN A 30 -20.58 -10.24 1.34
CA GLN A 30 -20.42 -10.85 2.67
C GLN A 30 -20.21 -9.82 3.79
N ALA A 31 -19.76 -8.60 3.43
CA ALA A 31 -19.59 -7.48 4.33
C ALA A 31 -20.90 -6.71 4.59
N ALA A 32 -22.07 -7.23 4.16
CA ALA A 32 -23.35 -6.60 4.46
C ALA A 32 -23.51 -6.40 5.98
N PRO A 33 -23.86 -5.17 6.43
CA PRO A 33 -23.90 -4.85 7.85
C PRO A 33 -24.85 -5.75 8.61
N ALA A 34 -24.53 -6.04 9.88
CA ALA A 34 -25.43 -6.79 10.75
C ALA A 34 -26.77 -6.05 10.85
N ALA A 35 -27.89 -6.76 10.61
CA ALA A 35 -29.23 -6.21 10.78
C ALA A 35 -29.37 -5.71 12.24
N GLY A 36 -29.53 -4.40 12.42
CA GLY A 36 -29.68 -3.75 13.73
C GLY A 36 -28.70 -2.59 14.01
N GLN A 37 -27.61 -2.47 13.25
CA GLN A 37 -26.62 -1.40 13.44
C GLN A 37 -26.69 -0.29 12.37
N MET A 38 -27.24 -0.60 11.19
CA MET A 38 -27.49 0.38 10.13
C MET A 38 -28.98 0.44 9.81
N ASN A 39 -29.51 1.64 9.57
CA ASN A 39 -30.87 1.79 9.08
C ASN A 39 -30.98 1.46 7.60
N SER A 40 -32.23 1.34 7.09
CA SER A 40 -32.50 0.93 5.70
C SER A 40 -31.85 1.85 4.66
N ALA A 41 -31.77 3.16 4.93
CA ALA A 41 -31.12 4.12 4.03
C ALA A 41 -29.61 3.93 3.98
N GLN A 42 -28.98 3.66 5.13
CA GLN A 42 -27.54 3.36 5.21
C GLN A 42 -27.19 2.03 4.52
N ILE A 43 -28.06 1.01 4.65
CA ILE A 43 -27.91 -0.26 3.93
C ILE A 43 -28.01 -0.04 2.41
N ALA A 44 -28.99 0.74 1.95
CA ALA A 44 -29.12 1.06 0.53
C ALA A 44 -27.90 1.82 0.00
N ALA A 45 -27.39 2.80 0.76
CA ALA A 45 -26.19 3.53 0.42
C ALA A 45 -24.95 2.63 0.37
N PHE A 46 -24.80 1.67 1.30
CA PHE A 46 -23.73 0.70 1.29
C PHE A 46 -23.79 -0.22 0.06
N ASN A 47 -24.97 -0.70 -0.30
CA ASN A 47 -25.15 -1.51 -1.52
C ASN A 47 -24.79 -0.71 -2.79
N GLN A 48 -25.14 0.58 -2.84
CA GLN A 48 -24.71 1.46 -3.93
C GLN A 48 -23.20 1.63 -3.94
N ALA A 49 -22.54 1.76 -2.77
CA ALA A 49 -21.09 1.87 -2.66
C ALA A 49 -20.38 0.62 -3.19
N VAL A 50 -20.92 -0.58 -2.98
CA VAL A 50 -20.39 -1.82 -3.58
C VAL A 50 -20.45 -1.75 -5.12
N THR A 51 -21.55 -1.23 -5.67
CA THR A 51 -21.71 -1.04 -7.12
C THR A 51 -20.72 -0.02 -7.67
N ASP A 52 -20.57 1.13 -6.99
CA ASP A 52 -19.63 2.17 -7.40
C ASP A 52 -18.18 1.71 -7.28
N PHE A 53 -17.82 0.98 -6.23
CA PHE A 53 -16.48 0.40 -6.08
C PHE A 53 -16.16 -0.56 -7.23
N THR A 54 -17.09 -1.45 -7.60
CA THR A 54 -16.93 -2.37 -8.74
C THR A 54 -16.78 -1.62 -10.06
N ALA A 55 -17.57 -0.57 -10.27
CA ALA A 55 -17.46 0.29 -11.45
C ALA A 55 -16.10 1.02 -11.49
N GLY A 56 -15.58 1.46 -10.33
CA GLY A 56 -14.24 2.02 -10.19
C GLY A 56 -13.14 1.05 -10.60
N GLN A 57 -13.25 -0.22 -10.17
CA GLN A 57 -12.29 -1.26 -10.57
C GLN A 57 -12.33 -1.51 -12.09
N THR A 58 -13.51 -1.54 -12.69
CA THR A 58 -13.67 -1.69 -14.13
C THR A 58 -13.03 -0.53 -14.90
N ALA A 59 -13.27 0.72 -14.46
CA ALA A 59 -12.66 1.91 -15.04
C ALA A 59 -11.12 1.88 -14.92
N GLN A 60 -10.60 1.49 -13.75
CA GLN A 60 -9.16 1.36 -13.52
C GLN A 60 -8.50 0.31 -14.41
N GLN A 61 -9.15 -0.84 -14.60
CA GLN A 61 -8.69 -1.89 -15.52
C GLN A 61 -8.68 -1.41 -16.97
N ALA A 62 -9.60 -0.53 -17.34
CA ALA A 62 -9.65 0.11 -18.66
C ALA A 62 -8.63 1.27 -18.81
N GLY A 63 -7.87 1.61 -17.76
CA GLY A 63 -6.92 2.71 -17.74
C GLY A 63 -7.55 4.09 -17.49
N ASP A 64 -8.87 4.18 -17.31
CA ASP A 64 -9.57 5.41 -16.97
C ASP A 64 -9.47 5.70 -15.47
N ASN A 65 -8.31 6.17 -15.05
CA ASN A 65 -8.04 6.49 -13.67
C ASN A 65 -8.88 7.66 -13.14
N ALA A 66 -9.38 8.56 -14.00
CA ALA A 66 -10.24 9.65 -13.59
C ALA A 66 -11.64 9.15 -13.22
N ALA A 67 -12.23 8.31 -14.06
CA ALA A 67 -13.51 7.66 -13.75
C ALA A 67 -13.36 6.73 -12.53
N ALA A 68 -12.27 5.98 -12.42
CA ALA A 68 -11.99 5.11 -11.28
C ALA A 68 -11.97 5.90 -9.96
N ALA A 69 -11.19 6.98 -9.89
CA ALA A 69 -11.11 7.83 -8.71
C ALA A 69 -12.48 8.41 -8.32
N ALA A 70 -13.25 8.92 -9.30
CA ALA A 70 -14.59 9.45 -9.04
C ALA A 70 -15.54 8.39 -8.44
N LYS A 71 -15.44 7.15 -8.92
CA LYS A 71 -16.25 6.04 -8.42
C LYS A 71 -15.85 5.58 -7.03
N TYR A 72 -14.53 5.51 -6.74
CA TYR A 72 -14.04 5.19 -5.40
C TYR A 72 -14.41 6.29 -4.41
N GLU A 73 -14.20 7.58 -4.75
CA GLU A 73 -14.60 8.72 -3.92
C GLU A 73 -16.11 8.68 -3.60
N ALA A 74 -16.95 8.30 -4.55
CA ALA A 74 -18.40 8.18 -4.34
C ALA A 74 -18.76 7.03 -3.38
N ALA A 75 -18.02 5.92 -3.40
CA ALA A 75 -18.27 4.76 -2.55
C ALA A 75 -17.85 4.98 -1.08
N LEU A 76 -16.75 5.70 -0.85
CA LEU A 76 -16.09 5.82 0.46
C LEU A 76 -17.01 6.28 1.61
N PRO A 77 -17.92 7.27 1.48
CA PRO A 77 -18.75 7.74 2.59
C PRO A 77 -19.62 6.64 3.20
N ALA A 78 -20.25 5.81 2.38
CA ALA A 78 -21.11 4.73 2.86
C ALA A 78 -20.31 3.57 3.47
N ILE A 79 -19.13 3.29 2.93
CA ILE A 79 -18.21 2.27 3.49
C ILE A 79 -17.68 2.72 4.86
N ARG A 80 -17.31 4.01 5.02
CA ARG A 80 -16.92 4.59 6.32
C ARG A 80 -18.07 4.47 7.34
N THR A 81 -19.30 4.76 6.91
CA THR A 81 -20.47 4.61 7.77
C THR A 81 -20.65 3.18 8.26
N ALA A 82 -20.43 2.17 7.40
CA ALA A 82 -20.54 0.76 7.77
C ALA A 82 -19.46 0.36 8.81
N VAL A 83 -18.22 0.86 8.66
CA VAL A 83 -17.15 0.62 9.65
C VAL A 83 -17.44 1.34 10.97
N GLN A 84 -17.99 2.55 10.94
CA GLN A 84 -18.38 3.29 12.15
C GLN A 84 -19.52 2.60 12.89
N ALA A 85 -20.49 2.03 12.18
CA ALA A 85 -21.61 1.30 12.79
C ALA A 85 -21.13 0.00 13.49
N ASP A 86 -20.17 -0.72 12.89
CA ASP A 86 -19.59 -1.92 13.48
C ASP A 86 -18.06 -1.96 13.25
N PRO A 87 -17.28 -1.30 14.13
CA PRO A 87 -15.82 -1.29 14.01
C PRO A 87 -15.17 -2.66 14.22
N ALA A 88 -15.88 -3.62 14.83
CA ALA A 88 -15.37 -4.97 15.05
C ALA A 88 -15.51 -5.86 13.80
N ARG A 89 -16.40 -5.51 12.88
CA ARG A 89 -16.65 -6.30 11.67
C ARG A 89 -15.48 -6.20 10.70
N ILE A 90 -14.64 -7.21 10.73
CA ILE A 90 -13.38 -7.25 9.96
C ILE A 90 -13.61 -7.13 8.44
N ASP A 91 -14.74 -7.61 7.92
CA ASP A 91 -15.07 -7.52 6.50
C ASP A 91 -15.31 -6.08 6.05
N ASN A 92 -16.01 -5.26 6.87
CA ASN A 92 -16.20 -3.84 6.60
C ASN A 92 -14.87 -3.08 6.67
N VAL A 93 -14.03 -3.41 7.67
CA VAL A 93 -12.67 -2.86 7.80
C VAL A 93 -11.84 -3.19 6.57
N ASN A 94 -11.88 -4.44 6.11
CA ASN A 94 -11.18 -4.89 4.91
C ASN A 94 -11.68 -4.16 3.66
N PHE A 95 -13.00 -3.99 3.53
CA PHE A 95 -13.56 -3.27 2.40
C PHE A 95 -13.12 -1.80 2.38
N LEU A 96 -13.16 -1.11 3.52
CA LEU A 96 -12.70 0.27 3.63
C LEU A 96 -11.20 0.40 3.31
N ALA A 97 -10.36 -0.45 3.88
CA ALA A 97 -8.93 -0.45 3.63
C ALA A 97 -8.61 -0.61 2.14
N ASN A 98 -9.27 -1.57 1.47
CA ASN A 98 -9.11 -1.79 0.03
C ASN A 98 -9.66 -0.64 -0.81
N ALA A 99 -10.79 -0.03 -0.44
CA ALA A 99 -11.38 1.08 -1.18
C ALA A 99 -10.48 2.33 -1.10
N LEU A 100 -9.93 2.64 0.07
CA LEU A 100 -8.96 3.72 0.24
C LEU A 100 -7.66 3.47 -0.55
N TYR A 101 -7.17 2.23 -0.55
CA TYR A 101 -5.98 1.84 -1.31
C TYR A 101 -6.20 1.93 -2.82
N ALA A 102 -7.37 1.49 -3.31
CA ALA A 102 -7.72 1.56 -4.73
C ALA A 102 -7.87 3.01 -5.21
N ASP A 103 -8.51 3.88 -4.40
CA ASP A 103 -8.59 5.31 -4.71
C ASP A 103 -7.19 5.94 -4.70
N ALA A 104 -6.35 5.62 -3.71
CA ALA A 104 -4.96 6.11 -3.69
C ALA A 104 -4.19 5.73 -4.95
N ALA A 105 -4.36 4.50 -5.46
CA ALA A 105 -3.74 4.06 -6.71
C ALA A 105 -4.24 4.87 -7.92
N ALA A 106 -5.55 5.11 -8.02
CA ALA A 106 -6.14 5.93 -9.09
C ALA A 106 -5.67 7.40 -9.00
N GLN A 107 -5.64 7.98 -7.79
CA GLN A 107 -5.13 9.34 -7.56
C GLN A 107 -3.63 9.46 -7.89
N GLY A 108 -2.84 8.42 -7.57
CA GLY A 108 -1.42 8.35 -7.91
C GLY A 108 -1.19 8.35 -9.42
N ALA A 109 -1.97 7.58 -10.18
CA ALA A 109 -1.91 7.58 -11.64
C ALA A 109 -2.29 8.95 -12.25
N LEU A 110 -3.07 9.77 -11.53
CA LEU A 110 -3.41 11.14 -11.89
C LEU A 110 -2.40 12.17 -11.37
N GLY A 111 -1.31 11.75 -10.72
CA GLY A 111 -0.30 12.65 -10.15
C GLY A 111 -0.72 13.41 -8.90
N ARG A 112 -1.83 13.04 -8.26
CA ARG A 112 -2.42 13.75 -7.11
C ARG A 112 -1.84 13.25 -5.77
N MET A 113 -0.54 13.44 -5.56
CA MET A 113 0.20 12.83 -4.45
C MET A 113 -0.32 13.23 -3.06
N ASP A 114 -0.80 14.47 -2.87
CA ASP A 114 -1.38 14.90 -1.60
C ASP A 114 -2.61 14.04 -1.22
N LYS A 115 -3.46 13.72 -2.20
CA LYS A 115 -4.59 12.81 -2.00
C LYS A 115 -4.13 11.40 -1.68
N VAL A 116 -3.09 10.90 -2.36
CA VAL A 116 -2.50 9.57 -2.08
C VAL A 116 -2.07 9.47 -0.63
N ILE A 117 -1.33 10.45 -0.13
CA ILE A 117 -0.83 10.45 1.25
C ILE A 117 -1.99 10.57 2.25
N ALA A 118 -3.00 11.38 1.96
CA ALA A 118 -4.18 11.49 2.82
C ALA A 118 -4.93 10.14 2.92
N LEU A 119 -5.15 9.47 1.80
CA LEU A 119 -5.81 8.16 1.73
C LEU A 119 -4.98 7.07 2.43
N TYR A 120 -3.67 7.07 2.27
CA TYR A 120 -2.78 6.14 2.97
C TYR A 120 -2.79 6.39 4.48
N THR A 121 -2.75 7.65 4.90
CA THR A 121 -2.84 8.02 6.32
C THR A 121 -4.15 7.54 6.95
N GLU A 122 -5.27 7.69 6.23
CA GLU A 122 -6.56 7.17 6.67
C GLU A 122 -6.60 5.64 6.69
N SER A 123 -5.99 4.98 5.69
CA SER A 123 -6.07 3.52 5.55
C SER A 123 -5.17 2.75 6.52
N ALA A 124 -4.05 3.34 6.94
CA ALA A 124 -3.03 2.65 7.75
C ALA A 124 -3.58 1.98 9.02
N PRO A 125 -4.44 2.59 9.86
CA PRO A 125 -4.99 1.92 11.03
C PRO A 125 -5.89 0.73 10.68
N TYR A 126 -6.56 0.74 9.54
CA TYR A 126 -7.39 -0.37 9.09
C TYR A 126 -6.51 -1.53 8.60
N TRP A 127 -5.45 -1.25 7.83
CA TRP A 127 -4.48 -2.26 7.42
C TRP A 127 -3.77 -2.91 8.61
N ARG A 128 -3.38 -2.13 9.62
CA ARG A 128 -2.79 -2.67 10.86
C ARG A 128 -3.73 -3.66 11.52
N LYS A 129 -5.01 -3.29 11.67
CA LYS A 129 -6.04 -4.18 12.24
C LYS A 129 -6.22 -5.46 11.41
N LEU A 130 -6.15 -5.39 10.08
CA LEU A 130 -6.25 -6.57 9.21
C LEU A 130 -5.07 -7.51 9.38
N VAL A 131 -3.85 -6.98 9.43
CA VAL A 131 -2.62 -7.76 9.63
C VAL A 131 -2.61 -8.42 11.02
N GLU A 132 -3.11 -7.74 12.05
CA GLU A 132 -3.28 -8.31 13.39
C GLU A 132 -4.33 -9.43 13.40
N ALA A 133 -5.46 -9.24 12.73
CA ALA A 133 -6.54 -10.22 12.65
C ALA A 133 -6.20 -11.44 11.78
N LYS A 134 -5.35 -11.25 10.76
CA LYS A 134 -4.94 -12.30 9.81
C LYS A 134 -3.41 -12.34 9.65
N PRO A 135 -2.67 -12.80 10.68
CA PRO A 135 -1.22 -12.69 10.70
C PRO A 135 -0.48 -13.56 9.66
N THR A 136 -1.18 -14.47 8.99
CA THR A 136 -0.65 -15.30 7.91
C THR A 136 -0.92 -14.74 6.50
N ASP A 137 -1.68 -13.64 6.40
CA ASP A 137 -1.96 -12.99 5.12
C ASP A 137 -0.79 -12.12 4.67
N ALA A 138 0.11 -12.71 3.88
CA ALA A 138 1.26 -12.03 3.32
C ALA A 138 0.87 -10.88 2.38
N ALA A 139 -0.26 -10.99 1.67
CA ALA A 139 -0.72 -9.94 0.75
C ALA A 139 -1.09 -8.67 1.52
N SER A 140 -1.89 -8.78 2.58
CA SER A 140 -2.22 -7.64 3.45
C SER A 140 -0.98 -7.05 4.12
N ARG A 141 -0.02 -7.87 4.56
CA ARG A 141 1.25 -7.37 5.11
C ARG A 141 2.06 -6.59 4.08
N ASN A 142 2.15 -7.07 2.86
CA ASN A 142 2.89 -6.41 1.79
C ASN A 142 2.26 -5.07 1.40
N ILE A 143 0.93 -5.01 1.30
CA ILE A 143 0.20 -3.76 1.03
C ILE A 143 0.46 -2.76 2.17
N PHE A 144 0.32 -3.18 3.42
CA PHE A 144 0.53 -2.30 4.56
C PHE A 144 1.97 -1.80 4.65
N ALA A 145 2.96 -2.68 4.46
CA ALA A 145 4.37 -2.27 4.40
C ALA A 145 4.61 -1.25 3.27
N GLY A 146 4.04 -1.46 2.08
CA GLY A 146 4.11 -0.52 0.97
C GLY A 146 3.52 0.85 1.30
N ILE A 147 2.36 0.91 1.97
CA ILE A 147 1.74 2.16 2.45
C ILE A 147 2.67 2.88 3.41
N LEU A 148 3.22 2.18 4.40
CA LEU A 148 4.14 2.76 5.39
C LEU A 148 5.41 3.30 4.73
N ILE A 149 5.98 2.58 3.75
CA ILE A 149 7.14 3.04 2.96
C ILE A 149 6.80 4.36 2.24
N GLN A 150 5.63 4.44 1.60
CA GLN A 150 5.22 5.68 0.90
C GLN A 150 5.06 6.86 1.84
N MET A 151 4.43 6.64 2.99
CA MET A 151 4.30 7.67 4.04
C MET A 151 5.67 8.08 4.57
N GLY A 152 6.56 7.12 4.79
CA GLY A 152 7.96 7.36 5.19
C GLY A 152 8.73 8.19 4.15
N ASN A 153 8.61 7.83 2.87
CA ASN A 153 9.22 8.57 1.76
C ASN A 153 8.73 10.02 1.74
N GLN A 154 7.44 10.26 1.93
CA GLN A 154 6.87 11.61 1.99
C GLN A 154 7.44 12.44 3.15
N LYS A 155 7.57 11.83 4.34
CA LYS A 155 8.20 12.47 5.49
C LYS A 155 9.68 12.80 5.22
N LEU A 156 10.39 11.88 4.60
CA LEU A 156 11.80 12.03 4.25
C LEU A 156 12.02 13.15 3.22
N VAL A 157 11.15 13.26 2.21
CA VAL A 157 11.15 14.37 1.24
C VAL A 157 10.92 15.71 1.93
N GLY A 158 10.04 15.75 2.93
CA GLY A 158 9.81 16.93 3.78
C GLY A 158 10.95 17.22 4.77
N GLY A 159 12.00 16.42 4.81
CA GLY A 159 13.14 16.56 5.72
C GLY A 159 12.90 16.03 7.13
N ASP A 160 11.75 15.44 7.40
CA ASP A 160 11.35 14.94 8.73
C ASP A 160 11.74 13.47 8.89
N LYS A 161 13.05 13.25 9.12
CA LYS A 161 13.59 11.90 9.37
C LYS A 161 13.01 11.24 10.62
N THR A 162 12.75 12.02 11.65
CA THR A 162 12.22 11.52 12.94
C THR A 162 10.82 10.95 12.75
N ALA A 163 9.98 11.57 11.93
CA ALA A 163 8.66 11.04 11.62
C ALA A 163 8.68 9.91 10.58
N ALA A 164 9.72 9.86 9.74
CA ALA A 164 9.87 8.78 8.75
C ALA A 164 10.35 7.46 9.37
N ASP A 165 11.21 7.52 10.37
CA ASP A 165 11.89 6.37 10.97
C ASP A 165 10.92 5.29 11.46
N PRO A 166 9.94 5.55 12.34
CA PRO A 166 9.01 4.54 12.82
C PRO A 166 8.14 3.91 11.70
N LEU A 167 7.91 4.64 10.62
CA LEU A 167 7.17 4.11 9.47
C LEU A 167 8.00 3.04 8.72
N TYR A 168 9.29 3.30 8.53
CA TYR A 168 10.19 2.32 7.93
C TYR A 168 10.49 1.14 8.84
N GLU A 169 10.61 1.35 10.16
CA GLU A 169 10.79 0.26 11.12
C GLU A 169 9.60 -0.71 11.09
N GLU A 170 8.36 -0.20 11.12
CA GLU A 170 7.15 -1.04 11.03
C GLU A 170 7.08 -1.75 9.67
N ALA A 171 7.35 -1.05 8.56
CA ALA A 171 7.39 -1.64 7.23
C ALA A 171 8.43 -2.76 7.12
N LEU A 172 9.62 -2.55 7.70
CA LEU A 172 10.71 -3.52 7.70
C LEU A 172 10.34 -4.79 8.47
N ALA A 173 9.70 -4.64 9.64
CA ALA A 173 9.23 -5.78 10.43
C ALA A 173 8.20 -6.63 9.66
N LEU A 174 7.23 -5.99 9.00
CA LEU A 174 6.21 -6.64 8.19
C LEU A 174 6.83 -7.36 6.98
N ALA A 175 7.72 -6.69 6.25
CA ALA A 175 8.36 -7.22 5.06
C ALA A 175 9.29 -8.41 5.37
N ARG A 176 10.08 -8.31 6.47
CA ARG A 176 10.90 -9.43 6.94
C ARG A 176 10.09 -10.67 7.26
N LYS A 177 8.91 -10.49 7.89
CA LYS A 177 8.00 -11.61 8.16
C LYS A 177 7.48 -12.24 6.86
N SER A 178 7.09 -11.44 5.85
CA SER A 178 6.64 -11.96 4.56
C SER A 178 7.73 -12.76 3.84
N VAL A 179 8.97 -12.25 3.82
CA VAL A 179 10.11 -12.94 3.21
C VAL A 179 10.50 -14.19 3.98
N ALA A 180 10.42 -14.19 5.31
CA ALA A 180 10.69 -15.39 6.13
C ALA A 180 9.69 -16.53 5.83
N GLU A 181 8.45 -16.22 5.52
CA GLU A 181 7.41 -17.20 5.16
C GLU A 181 7.56 -17.68 3.70
N ASN A 182 7.94 -16.80 2.78
CA ASN A 182 8.17 -17.12 1.36
C ASN A 182 9.30 -16.30 0.76
N GLY A 183 10.53 -16.72 0.98
CA GLY A 183 11.74 -16.05 0.53
C GLY A 183 11.93 -16.00 -1.00
N LYS A 184 11.11 -16.70 -1.77
CA LYS A 184 11.15 -16.70 -3.25
C LYS A 184 10.14 -15.71 -3.85
N ASP A 185 9.21 -15.17 -3.05
CA ASP A 185 8.23 -14.22 -3.55
C ASP A 185 8.88 -12.89 -3.91
N ALA A 186 8.89 -12.56 -5.20
CA ALA A 186 9.52 -11.35 -5.71
C ALA A 186 8.87 -10.07 -5.15
N VAL A 187 7.55 -10.08 -4.92
CA VAL A 187 6.84 -8.92 -4.35
C VAL A 187 7.32 -8.66 -2.94
N SER A 188 7.31 -9.67 -2.06
CA SER A 188 7.78 -9.54 -0.67
C SER A 188 9.25 -9.11 -0.62
N ARG A 189 10.10 -9.65 -1.51
CA ARG A 189 11.52 -9.28 -1.59
C ARG A 189 11.70 -7.81 -1.99
N ASN A 190 10.95 -7.30 -2.97
CA ASN A 190 11.03 -5.91 -3.38
C ASN A 190 10.51 -4.96 -2.29
N ILE A 191 9.44 -5.31 -1.57
CA ILE A 191 8.96 -4.56 -0.42
C ILE A 191 10.02 -4.52 0.69
N LEU A 192 10.65 -5.65 1.00
CA LEU A 192 11.75 -5.69 1.98
C LEU A 192 12.92 -4.79 1.55
N LEU A 193 13.31 -4.86 0.27
CA LEU A 193 14.38 -4.01 -0.25
C LEU A 193 14.04 -2.52 -0.14
N SER A 194 12.80 -2.13 -0.48
CA SER A 194 12.32 -0.74 -0.34
C SER A 194 12.36 -0.28 1.14
N ALA A 195 11.93 -1.15 2.07
CA ALA A 195 11.95 -0.84 3.50
C ALA A 195 13.39 -0.68 4.02
N LEU A 196 14.31 -1.56 3.60
CA LEU A 196 15.74 -1.47 3.95
C LEU A 196 16.38 -0.18 3.42
N ILE A 197 16.10 0.20 2.16
CA ILE A 197 16.59 1.44 1.56
C ILE A 197 16.08 2.65 2.35
N GLY A 198 14.79 2.68 2.69
CA GLY A 198 14.19 3.77 3.45
C GLY A 198 14.78 3.86 4.87
N ALA A 199 14.77 2.77 5.62
CA ALA A 199 15.28 2.69 6.98
C ALA A 199 16.79 3.06 7.05
N SER A 200 17.57 2.69 6.05
CA SER A 200 19.00 3.05 5.99
C SER A 200 19.26 4.56 5.90
N GLN A 201 18.26 5.37 5.53
CA GLN A 201 18.36 6.82 5.41
C GLN A 201 17.95 7.53 6.70
N THR A 202 17.21 6.88 7.58
CA THR A 202 16.70 7.44 8.84
C THR A 202 17.43 6.89 10.05
N ALA A 203 17.61 5.59 10.13
CA ALA A 203 18.33 4.94 11.20
C ALA A 203 19.85 5.18 11.08
N ASN A 204 20.50 5.33 12.21
CA ASN A 204 21.96 5.49 12.26
C ASN A 204 22.66 4.09 12.33
N ASP A 205 22.20 3.17 11.46
CA ASP A 205 22.66 1.78 11.39
C ASP A 205 23.21 1.44 9.99
N PRO A 206 24.54 1.33 9.85
CA PRO A 206 25.18 0.98 8.59
C PRO A 206 24.86 -0.46 8.12
N ALA A 207 24.42 -1.35 9.02
CA ALA A 207 24.05 -2.72 8.65
C ALA A 207 22.83 -2.75 7.71
N LEU A 208 21.88 -1.84 7.86
CA LEU A 208 20.72 -1.74 6.97
C LEU A 208 21.12 -1.41 5.52
N SER A 209 22.07 -0.47 5.35
CA SER A 209 22.60 -0.16 4.02
C SER A 209 23.36 -1.34 3.40
N ALA A 210 24.11 -2.08 4.19
CA ALA A 210 24.86 -3.25 3.73
C ALA A 210 23.91 -4.39 3.35
N GLU A 211 22.83 -4.62 4.12
CA GLU A 211 21.79 -5.60 3.83
C GLU A 211 21.06 -5.23 2.54
N ALA A 212 20.61 -3.96 2.40
CA ALA A 212 19.96 -3.46 1.19
C ALA A 212 20.82 -3.66 -0.06
N LEU A 213 22.11 -3.31 0.04
CA LEU A 213 23.05 -3.44 -1.07
C LEU A 213 23.27 -4.90 -1.47
N THR A 214 23.45 -5.79 -0.49
CA THR A 214 23.66 -7.23 -0.72
C THR A 214 22.42 -7.84 -1.40
N MET A 215 21.25 -7.57 -0.86
CA MET A 215 19.97 -8.05 -1.40
C MET A 215 19.71 -7.47 -2.79
N GLY A 216 19.90 -6.17 -2.96
CA GLY A 216 19.67 -5.47 -4.22
C GLY A 216 20.59 -5.96 -5.35
N LYS A 217 21.88 -6.20 -5.07
CA LYS A 217 22.81 -6.81 -6.03
C LYS A 217 22.38 -8.20 -6.48
N ALA A 218 21.93 -9.04 -5.55
CA ALA A 218 21.42 -10.36 -5.87
C ALA A 218 20.18 -10.26 -6.77
N MET A 219 19.24 -9.35 -6.44
CA MET A 219 18.01 -9.15 -7.21
C MET A 219 18.26 -8.49 -8.57
N LEU A 220 19.30 -7.67 -8.71
CA LEU A 220 19.77 -7.18 -10.01
C LEU A 220 20.30 -8.33 -10.88
N SER A 221 21.10 -9.21 -10.28
CA SER A 221 21.73 -10.33 -10.98
C SER A 221 20.72 -11.38 -11.44
N ASP A 222 19.68 -11.65 -10.64
CA ASP A 222 18.64 -12.63 -10.98
C ASP A 222 17.42 -12.02 -11.73
N GLY A 223 17.44 -10.69 -11.98
CA GLY A 223 16.41 -9.98 -12.73
C GLY A 223 15.08 -9.82 -11.97
N THR A 224 15.06 -10.01 -10.65
CA THR A 224 13.83 -9.92 -9.83
C THR A 224 13.63 -8.56 -9.17
N ILE A 225 14.59 -7.64 -9.31
CA ILE A 225 14.44 -6.26 -8.80
C ILE A 225 13.40 -5.49 -9.62
N ASP A 226 12.53 -4.76 -8.94
CA ASP A 226 11.57 -3.91 -9.62
C ASP A 226 12.18 -2.57 -10.10
N ALA A 227 11.42 -1.89 -10.97
CA ALA A 227 11.83 -0.61 -11.54
C ALA A 227 12.01 0.51 -10.51
N MET A 228 11.46 0.34 -9.32
CA MET A 228 11.50 1.34 -8.26
C MET A 228 12.76 1.24 -7.41
N ASN A 229 13.16 0.02 -7.06
CA ASN A 229 14.33 -0.23 -6.26
C ASN A 229 15.64 -0.16 -7.07
N LYS A 230 15.57 -0.49 -8.36
CA LYS A 230 16.73 -0.57 -9.24
C LYS A 230 17.59 0.71 -9.22
N PRO A 231 17.05 1.93 -9.43
CA PRO A 231 17.87 3.16 -9.44
C PRO A 231 18.58 3.42 -8.11
N SER A 232 17.95 3.08 -6.98
CA SER A 232 18.55 3.26 -5.66
C SER A 232 19.75 2.32 -5.46
N ILE A 233 19.65 1.07 -5.89
CA ILE A 233 20.73 0.10 -5.79
C ILE A 233 21.86 0.43 -6.76
N GLU A 234 21.56 0.85 -7.98
CA GLU A 234 22.57 1.32 -8.93
C GLU A 234 23.35 2.53 -8.38
N ALA A 235 22.64 3.49 -7.76
CA ALA A 235 23.28 4.62 -7.11
C ALA A 235 24.18 4.20 -5.92
N MET A 236 23.72 3.24 -5.10
CA MET A 236 24.51 2.71 -3.97
C MET A 236 25.73 1.90 -4.43
N THR A 237 25.72 1.30 -5.61
CA THR A 237 26.84 0.56 -6.19
C THR A 237 27.84 1.44 -6.92
N GLY A 238 27.52 2.70 -7.18
CA GLY A 238 28.31 3.59 -8.04
C GLY A 238 28.23 3.23 -9.52
N THR A 239 27.35 2.31 -9.91
CA THR A 239 27.11 1.95 -11.32
C THR A 239 26.16 3.01 -11.90
N LYS A 240 26.64 3.85 -12.82
CA LYS A 240 25.78 4.76 -13.56
C LYS A 240 24.85 3.92 -14.47
N ALA A 241 23.55 4.22 -14.41
CA ALA A 241 22.65 3.80 -15.46
C ALA A 241 23.17 4.35 -16.80
N GLY A 242 23.52 3.47 -17.72
CA GLY A 242 23.88 3.81 -19.10
C GLY A 242 22.64 4.18 -19.88
#